data_0ffca07907313f608c436a15c21ffb00
#
_entry.id   0ffca07907313f608c436a15c21ffb00
#
_cell.length_a   1.000
_cell.length_b   1.000
_cell.length_c   1.000
_cell.angle_alpha   90.00
_cell.angle_beta   90.00
_cell.angle_gamma   90.00
#
_symmetry.space_group_name_H-M   'P 1'
#
loop_
_entity.id
_entity.type
_entity.pdbx_description
1 polymer ?
#
loop_
_entity_poly.entity_id
_entity_poly.type
_entity_poly.pdbx_seq_one_letter_code
_entity_poly.pdbx_strand_id
1 'polypeptide(L)'
;VQGAFAEQEKSFQAAGADTFEIRELADIARPFDALVLPGGESTVQGKLLKDLGLFAPLKERIAAGLPTFATCAGLILLAEKLAGDPTVWFGELAVTVARNAYGRQLGSFAARGAYGTLRDVPMTFIRAPRIVSVGVGVETLSTHAGHATAVRQGAITALAWHPELTADTRVFRDFLAHI
;
A
#
# COMPACT_ATOMS: atom_id res chain seq x y z
N VAL A 1 -11.81 -1.00 -3.06
CA VAL A 1 -11.98 -0.95 -1.60
C VAL A 1 -12.01 0.51 -1.15
N GLN A 2 -12.72 0.85 -0.09
CA GLN A 2 -12.84 2.23 0.40
C GLN A 2 -11.48 2.85 0.74
N GLY A 3 -11.33 4.14 0.43
CA GLY A 3 -10.11 4.92 0.63
C GLY A 3 -9.97 5.97 -0.47
N ALA A 4 -8.75 6.44 -0.72
CA ALA A 4 -8.41 7.34 -1.82
C ALA A 4 -8.35 6.57 -3.17
N PHE A 5 -9.42 5.85 -3.51
CA PHE A 5 -9.45 4.96 -4.68
C PHE A 5 -9.50 5.74 -6.01
N ALA A 6 -10.16 6.88 -6.07
CA ALA A 6 -10.32 7.65 -7.30
C ALA A 6 -8.96 8.16 -7.84
N GLU A 7 -8.09 8.65 -6.95
CA GLU A 7 -6.73 9.07 -7.29
C GLU A 7 -5.87 7.89 -7.72
N GLN A 8 -6.02 6.74 -7.05
CA GLN A 8 -5.32 5.51 -7.41
C GLN A 8 -5.75 5.02 -8.81
N GLU A 9 -7.05 4.96 -9.09
CA GLU A 9 -7.57 4.58 -10.40
C GLU A 9 -7.03 5.47 -11.50
N LYS A 10 -7.12 6.80 -11.32
CA LYS A 10 -6.58 7.78 -12.27
C LYS A 10 -5.08 7.56 -12.55
N SER A 11 -4.30 7.26 -11.51
CA SER A 11 -2.86 7.06 -11.63
C SER A 11 -2.52 5.75 -12.35
N PHE A 12 -3.22 4.65 -12.03
CA PHE A 12 -3.04 3.37 -12.71
C PHE A 12 -3.50 3.44 -14.16
N GLN A 13 -4.62 4.12 -14.47
CA GLN A 13 -5.08 4.35 -15.84
C GLN A 13 -4.07 5.18 -16.64
N ALA A 14 -3.49 6.21 -16.05
CA ALA A 14 -2.41 7.00 -16.66
C ALA A 14 -1.11 6.18 -16.85
N ALA A 15 -0.92 5.12 -16.08
CA ALA A 15 0.17 4.16 -16.24
C ALA A 15 -0.11 3.06 -17.29
N GLY A 16 -1.35 2.96 -17.79
CA GLY A 16 -1.76 2.03 -18.85
C GLY A 16 -2.56 0.81 -18.38
N ALA A 17 -3.06 0.80 -17.15
CA ALA A 17 -3.89 -0.28 -16.63
C ALA A 17 -5.39 0.02 -16.76
N ASP A 18 -6.19 -1.00 -17.01
CA ASP A 18 -7.63 -0.95 -16.78
C ASP A 18 -7.94 -1.16 -15.32
N THR A 19 -8.93 -0.43 -14.78
CA THR A 19 -9.26 -0.45 -13.36
C THR A 19 -10.75 -0.66 -13.13
N PHE A 20 -11.08 -1.29 -12.02
CA PHE A 20 -12.45 -1.33 -11.50
C PHE A 20 -12.43 -1.39 -9.97
N GLU A 21 -13.51 -0.99 -9.37
CA GLU A 21 -13.63 -1.02 -7.91
C GLU A 21 -14.19 -2.35 -7.42
N ILE A 22 -13.63 -2.86 -6.32
CA ILE A 22 -14.18 -3.97 -5.54
C ILE A 22 -14.98 -3.36 -4.38
N ARG A 23 -16.30 -3.41 -4.48
CA ARG A 23 -17.25 -2.86 -3.49
C ARG A 23 -18.00 -3.94 -2.74
N GLU A 24 -18.23 -5.08 -3.38
CA GLU A 24 -18.99 -6.21 -2.84
C GLU A 24 -18.36 -7.55 -3.25
N LEU A 25 -18.83 -8.63 -2.64
CA LEU A 25 -18.27 -9.97 -2.87
C LEU A 25 -18.37 -10.42 -4.33
N ALA A 26 -19.43 -10.01 -5.04
CA ALA A 26 -19.62 -10.33 -6.45
C ALA A 26 -18.49 -9.76 -7.35
N ASP A 27 -17.91 -8.64 -6.98
CA ASP A 27 -16.84 -8.02 -7.76
C ASP A 27 -15.56 -8.86 -7.78
N ILE A 28 -15.32 -9.67 -6.74
CA ILE A 28 -14.14 -10.57 -6.69
C ILE A 28 -14.27 -11.70 -7.74
N ALA A 29 -15.47 -12.01 -8.20
CA ALA A 29 -15.66 -13.02 -9.23
C ALA A 29 -15.17 -12.56 -10.62
N ARG A 30 -15.02 -11.25 -10.83
CA ARG A 30 -14.39 -10.70 -12.05
C ARG A 30 -12.90 -11.05 -12.06
N PRO A 31 -12.33 -11.42 -13.22
CA PRO A 31 -10.89 -11.61 -13.32
C PRO A 31 -10.15 -10.28 -13.15
N PHE A 32 -9.04 -10.31 -12.43
CA PHE A 32 -8.10 -9.19 -12.31
C PHE A 32 -6.69 -9.70 -12.00
N ASP A 33 -5.69 -9.00 -12.49
CA ASP A 33 -4.28 -9.39 -12.42
C ASP A 33 -3.57 -8.85 -11.18
N ALA A 34 -4.12 -7.78 -10.57
CA ALA A 34 -3.54 -7.14 -9.39
C ALA A 34 -4.60 -6.52 -8.49
N LEU A 35 -4.28 -6.38 -7.20
CA LEU A 35 -5.10 -5.71 -6.19
C LEU A 35 -4.44 -4.39 -5.76
N VAL A 36 -5.24 -3.34 -5.58
CA VAL A 36 -4.79 -2.08 -4.99
C VAL A 36 -5.50 -1.86 -3.64
N LEU A 37 -4.71 -1.69 -2.60
CA LEU A 37 -5.15 -1.29 -1.25
C LEU A 37 -4.78 0.19 -1.04
N PRO A 38 -5.73 1.11 -1.21
CA PRO A 38 -5.44 2.54 -1.18
C PRO A 38 -5.19 3.06 0.24
N GLY A 39 -4.70 4.29 0.31
CA GLY A 39 -4.65 5.07 1.55
C GLY A 39 -6.04 5.35 2.13
N GLY A 40 -6.09 5.76 3.39
CA GLY A 40 -7.32 6.03 4.11
C GLY A 40 -7.16 5.75 5.62
N GLU A 41 -8.22 5.28 6.27
CA GLU A 41 -8.20 4.87 7.67
C GLU A 41 -8.23 3.33 7.77
N SER A 42 -7.11 2.75 8.22
CA SER A 42 -6.89 1.29 8.18
C SER A 42 -7.89 0.48 9.02
N THR A 43 -8.32 1.01 10.18
CA THR A 43 -9.29 0.32 11.05
C THR A 43 -10.66 0.26 10.39
N VAL A 44 -11.09 1.36 9.76
CA VAL A 44 -12.36 1.42 9.01
C VAL A 44 -12.29 0.50 7.79
N GLN A 45 -11.20 0.57 7.02
CA GLN A 45 -11.01 -0.30 5.86
C GLN A 45 -11.04 -1.79 6.24
N GLY A 46 -10.27 -2.18 7.28
CA GLY A 46 -10.22 -3.56 7.73
C GLY A 46 -11.58 -4.07 8.25
N LYS A 47 -12.33 -3.21 8.96
CA LYS A 47 -13.69 -3.54 9.41
C LYS A 47 -14.64 -3.71 8.22
N LEU A 48 -14.67 -2.77 7.29
CA LEU A 48 -15.52 -2.85 6.10
C LEU A 48 -15.21 -4.08 5.24
N LEU A 49 -13.94 -4.42 5.06
CA LEU A 49 -13.55 -5.64 4.35
C LEU A 49 -14.16 -6.89 5.00
N LYS A 50 -14.20 -6.95 6.34
CA LYS A 50 -14.83 -8.05 7.09
C LYS A 50 -16.35 -8.02 6.96
N ASP A 51 -16.97 -6.87 7.17
CA ASP A 51 -18.43 -6.69 7.14
C ASP A 51 -19.01 -7.03 5.75
N LEU A 52 -18.27 -6.75 4.68
CA LEU A 52 -18.63 -7.05 3.29
C LEU A 52 -18.24 -8.47 2.83
N GLY A 53 -17.64 -9.28 3.69
CA GLY A 53 -17.17 -10.64 3.35
C GLY A 53 -15.95 -10.66 2.40
N LEU A 54 -15.32 -9.51 2.14
CA LEU A 54 -14.19 -9.36 1.21
C LEU A 54 -12.85 -9.79 1.82
N PHE A 55 -12.74 -9.79 3.15
CA PHE A 55 -11.48 -9.96 3.85
C PHE A 55 -10.83 -11.33 3.59
N ALA A 56 -11.56 -12.42 3.85
CA ALA A 56 -11.02 -13.76 3.71
C ALA A 56 -10.62 -14.10 2.26
N PRO A 57 -11.48 -13.90 1.24
CA PRO A 57 -11.11 -14.22 -0.14
C PRO A 57 -9.98 -13.34 -0.68
N LEU A 58 -9.86 -12.07 -0.26
CA LEU A 58 -8.72 -11.25 -0.66
C LEU A 58 -7.44 -11.69 0.04
N LYS A 59 -7.50 -12.07 1.33
CA LYS A 59 -6.35 -12.60 2.07
C LYS A 59 -5.81 -13.87 1.40
N GLU A 60 -6.68 -14.81 1.05
CA GLU A 60 -6.30 -16.05 0.35
C GLU A 60 -5.60 -15.76 -0.98
N ARG A 61 -6.12 -14.80 -1.76
CA ARG A 61 -5.50 -14.44 -3.04
C ARG A 61 -4.14 -13.76 -2.85
N ILE A 62 -4.00 -12.86 -1.87
CA ILE A 62 -2.72 -12.20 -1.55
C ILE A 62 -1.70 -13.25 -1.13
N ALA A 63 -2.06 -14.16 -0.22
CA ALA A 63 -1.20 -15.27 0.24
C ALA A 63 -0.84 -16.24 -0.91
N ALA A 64 -1.72 -16.40 -1.91
CA ALA A 64 -1.46 -17.17 -3.11
C ALA A 64 -0.59 -16.43 -4.15
N GLY A 65 -0.13 -15.21 -3.86
CA GLY A 65 0.77 -14.45 -4.71
C GLY A 65 0.09 -13.45 -5.65
N LEU A 66 -1.16 -13.05 -5.40
CA LEU A 66 -1.80 -11.98 -6.16
C LEU A 66 -0.96 -10.70 -6.06
N PRO A 67 -0.49 -10.13 -7.18
CA PRO A 67 0.19 -8.86 -7.19
C PRO A 67 -0.61 -7.80 -6.45
N THR A 68 0.01 -7.18 -5.44
CA THR A 68 -0.70 -6.26 -4.54
C THR A 68 0.09 -4.96 -4.35
N PHE A 69 -0.54 -3.84 -4.71
CA PHE A 69 -0.01 -2.50 -4.48
C PHE A 69 -0.73 -1.84 -3.31
N ALA A 70 0.02 -1.30 -2.35
CA ALA A 70 -0.56 -0.72 -1.16
C ALA A 70 0.05 0.63 -0.81
N THR A 71 -0.77 1.60 -0.41
CA THR A 71 -0.31 2.92 0.07
C THR A 71 -0.86 3.22 1.46
N CYS A 72 -0.05 3.80 2.33
CA CYS A 72 -0.43 4.33 3.64
C CYS A 72 -1.25 3.32 4.47
N ALA A 73 -2.58 3.45 4.51
CA ALA A 73 -3.46 2.51 5.22
C ALA A 73 -3.37 1.08 4.65
N GLY A 74 -3.19 0.93 3.35
CA GLY A 74 -2.98 -0.37 2.70
C GLY A 74 -1.72 -1.07 3.20
N LEU A 75 -0.63 -0.34 3.42
CA LEU A 75 0.59 -0.87 4.07
C LEU A 75 0.29 -1.38 5.49
N ILE A 76 -0.52 -0.65 6.27
CA ILE A 76 -0.93 -1.06 7.63
C ILE A 76 -1.76 -2.36 7.58
N LEU A 77 -2.64 -2.49 6.58
CA LEU A 77 -3.45 -3.72 6.41
C LEU A 77 -2.59 -4.95 6.06
N LEU A 78 -1.51 -4.77 5.32
CA LEU A 78 -0.61 -5.86 4.91
C LEU A 78 0.41 -6.24 5.98
N ALA A 79 0.78 -5.33 6.87
CA ALA A 79 1.85 -5.53 7.85
C ALA A 79 1.61 -6.75 8.74
N GLU A 80 2.67 -7.54 8.96
CA GLU A 80 2.68 -8.66 9.91
C GLU A 80 2.44 -8.20 11.34
N LYS A 81 2.97 -7.02 11.71
CA LYS A 81 2.88 -6.47 13.08
C LYS A 81 2.62 -4.97 13.06
N LEU A 82 1.84 -4.52 14.03
CA LEU A 82 1.67 -3.11 14.34
C LEU A 82 2.35 -2.79 15.68
N ALA A 83 3.21 -1.77 15.69
CA ALA A 83 3.91 -1.37 16.91
C ALA A 83 2.93 -0.83 17.95
N GLY A 84 2.89 -1.46 19.11
CA GLY A 84 1.99 -1.08 20.22
C GLY A 84 0.51 -1.44 20.01
N ASP A 85 0.17 -2.27 19.02
CA ASP A 85 -1.20 -2.68 18.72
C ASP A 85 -1.19 -4.18 18.37
N PRO A 86 -1.95 -5.06 19.06
CA PRO A 86 -2.00 -6.49 18.78
C PRO A 86 -2.78 -6.84 17.51
N THR A 87 -3.42 -5.86 16.86
CA THR A 87 -4.24 -6.10 15.67
C THR A 87 -3.36 -6.54 14.52
N VAL A 88 -3.73 -7.65 13.88
CA VAL A 88 -3.20 -8.10 12.59
C VAL A 88 -4.36 -8.18 11.60
N TRP A 89 -4.21 -7.52 10.45
CA TRP A 89 -5.17 -7.63 9.36
C TRP A 89 -4.78 -8.76 8.41
N PHE A 90 -4.33 -8.47 7.21
CA PHE A 90 -3.88 -9.50 6.27
C PHE A 90 -2.61 -10.22 6.79
N GLY A 91 -1.60 -9.45 7.24
CA GLY A 91 -0.38 -10.03 7.83
C GLY A 91 0.55 -10.68 6.81
N GLU A 92 0.44 -10.33 5.52
CA GLU A 92 1.16 -10.99 4.42
C GLU A 92 2.48 -10.28 4.04
N LEU A 93 2.81 -9.19 4.71
CA LEU A 93 4.05 -8.43 4.50
C LEU A 93 4.88 -8.43 5.79
N ALA A 94 6.09 -8.99 5.74
CA ALA A 94 6.98 -9.15 6.89
C ALA A 94 7.61 -7.84 7.35
N VAL A 95 6.79 -6.89 7.78
CA VAL A 95 7.21 -5.60 8.35
C VAL A 95 6.50 -5.32 9.67
N THR A 96 7.15 -4.53 10.54
CA THR A 96 6.47 -3.90 11.67
C THR A 96 6.21 -2.45 11.33
N VAL A 97 4.97 -2.01 11.49
CA VAL A 97 4.53 -0.66 11.15
C VAL A 97 4.01 0.08 12.38
N ALA A 98 4.44 1.32 12.60
CA ALA A 98 3.87 2.23 13.58
C ALA A 98 2.89 3.19 12.89
N ARG A 99 1.67 3.29 13.42
CA ARG A 99 0.66 4.24 12.94
C ARG A 99 0.96 5.65 13.45
N ASN A 100 0.64 6.68 12.65
CA ASN A 100 0.78 8.10 13.02
C ASN A 100 2.16 8.48 13.58
N ALA A 101 3.23 7.92 13.02
CA ALA A 101 4.56 7.95 13.63
C ALA A 101 5.35 9.26 13.40
N TYR A 102 4.88 10.17 12.56
CA TYR A 102 5.54 11.45 12.25
C TYR A 102 5.05 12.63 13.12
N GLY A 103 4.29 12.36 14.20
CA GLY A 103 3.85 13.37 15.17
C GLY A 103 2.75 14.32 14.65
N ARG A 104 2.14 15.09 15.60
CA ARG A 104 1.02 15.98 15.27
C ARG A 104 1.42 17.20 14.43
N GLN A 105 2.66 17.69 14.53
CA GLN A 105 3.15 18.88 13.82
C GLN A 105 3.76 18.59 12.45
N LEU A 106 4.25 17.38 12.20
CA LEU A 106 4.82 16.93 10.90
C LEU A 106 3.94 15.91 10.21
N GLY A 107 2.64 15.93 10.48
CA GLY A 107 1.70 14.92 9.99
C GLY A 107 1.59 14.79 8.46
N SER A 108 2.04 15.83 7.73
CA SER A 108 2.02 15.83 6.27
C SER A 108 3.17 16.68 5.74
N PHE A 109 3.94 16.12 4.79
CA PHE A 109 5.07 16.78 4.13
C PHE A 109 5.31 16.18 2.76
N ALA A 110 6.05 16.91 1.92
CA ALA A 110 6.55 16.41 0.64
C ALA A 110 8.07 16.23 0.71
N ALA A 111 8.56 15.19 0.04
CA ALA A 111 9.97 14.91 -0.13
C ALA A 111 10.24 14.45 -1.57
N ARG A 112 11.50 14.36 -1.92
CA ARG A 112 11.95 13.70 -3.16
C ARG A 112 13.04 12.71 -2.80
N GLY A 113 13.09 11.58 -3.50
CA GLY A 113 14.06 10.53 -3.18
C GLY A 113 14.19 9.47 -4.25
N ALA A 114 14.95 8.43 -3.93
CA ALA A 114 15.05 7.25 -4.77
C ALA A 114 13.93 6.25 -4.45
N TYR A 115 13.47 5.53 -5.48
CA TYR A 115 12.59 4.37 -5.38
C TYR A 115 13.14 3.28 -6.33
N GLY A 116 13.69 2.21 -5.78
CA GLY A 116 14.43 1.23 -6.56
C GLY A 116 15.53 1.89 -7.39
N THR A 117 15.47 1.72 -8.71
CA THR A 117 16.39 2.36 -9.67
C THR A 117 15.98 3.79 -10.05
N LEU A 118 14.73 4.18 -9.77
CA LEU A 118 14.22 5.52 -10.08
C LEU A 118 14.86 6.57 -9.18
N ARG A 119 15.13 7.74 -9.73
CA ARG A 119 15.71 8.88 -9.01
C ARG A 119 14.75 10.04 -9.03
N ASP A 120 14.86 10.88 -8.00
CA ASP A 120 14.10 12.13 -7.88
C ASP A 120 12.58 11.89 -7.98
N VAL A 121 12.08 10.85 -7.30
CA VAL A 121 10.65 10.53 -7.24
C VAL A 121 9.99 11.43 -6.20
N PRO A 122 8.88 12.12 -6.54
CA PRO A 122 8.14 12.91 -5.56
C PRO A 122 7.36 11.99 -4.61
N MET A 123 7.44 12.28 -3.32
CA MET A 123 6.85 11.49 -2.25
C MET A 123 5.98 12.39 -1.37
N THR A 124 4.67 12.16 -1.36
CA THR A 124 3.72 12.91 -0.52
C THR A 124 3.35 12.08 0.69
N PHE A 125 3.71 12.54 1.87
CA PHE A 125 3.40 11.90 3.15
C PHE A 125 2.21 12.61 3.80
N ILE A 126 1.14 11.88 4.15
CA ILE A 126 -0.03 12.40 4.86
C ILE A 126 -0.30 11.50 6.05
N ARG A 127 -0.05 12.01 7.27
CA ARG A 127 -0.17 11.24 8.51
C ARG A 127 0.39 9.81 8.38
N ALA A 128 1.53 9.73 7.68
CA ALA A 128 2.07 8.50 7.18
C ALA A 128 2.41 7.49 8.29
N PRO A 129 2.20 6.20 8.06
CA PRO A 129 2.76 5.15 8.89
C PRO A 129 4.28 5.12 8.73
N ARG A 130 4.99 4.62 9.75
CA ARG A 130 6.43 4.39 9.69
C ARG A 130 6.71 2.90 9.70
N ILE A 131 7.51 2.43 8.75
CA ILE A 131 8.07 1.08 8.81
C ILE A 131 9.16 1.10 9.88
N VAL A 132 8.93 0.38 10.97
CA VAL A 132 9.82 0.31 12.14
C VAL A 132 10.90 -0.74 11.93
N SER A 133 10.53 -1.87 11.37
CA SER A 133 11.45 -2.95 11.00
C SER A 133 11.01 -3.64 9.73
N VAL A 134 12.00 -4.17 9.02
CA VAL A 134 11.85 -4.92 7.78
C VAL A 134 12.33 -6.34 8.05
N GLY A 135 11.52 -7.33 7.74
CA GLY A 135 11.80 -8.75 7.94
C GLY A 135 12.62 -9.36 6.82
N VAL A 136 12.88 -10.67 6.95
CA VAL A 136 13.63 -11.44 5.95
C VAL A 136 12.84 -11.54 4.64
N GLY A 137 13.52 -11.38 3.51
CA GLY A 137 12.92 -11.47 2.18
C GLY A 137 12.18 -10.20 1.73
N VAL A 138 12.23 -9.14 2.53
CA VAL A 138 11.65 -7.83 2.17
C VAL A 138 12.74 -6.90 1.65
N GLU A 139 12.59 -6.45 0.41
CA GLU A 139 13.45 -5.44 -0.22
C GLU A 139 12.99 -4.03 0.16
N THR A 140 13.92 -3.15 0.52
CA THR A 140 13.66 -1.73 0.71
C THR A 140 13.83 -0.98 -0.60
N LEU A 141 12.75 -0.44 -1.13
CA LEU A 141 12.74 0.32 -2.39
C LEU A 141 13.02 1.81 -2.19
N SER A 142 12.65 2.36 -1.03
CA SER A 142 12.83 3.78 -0.73
C SER A 142 13.05 4.00 0.75
N THR A 143 13.84 5.04 1.08
CA THR A 143 14.10 5.46 2.45
C THR A 143 13.94 6.98 2.59
N HIS A 144 13.51 7.42 3.77
CA HIS A 144 13.49 8.83 4.16
C HIS A 144 13.85 8.95 5.63
N ALA A 145 14.77 9.89 5.96
CA ALA A 145 15.26 10.12 7.32
C ALA A 145 15.72 8.81 8.03
N GLY A 146 16.40 7.90 7.29
CA GLY A 146 16.92 6.65 7.82
C GLY A 146 15.89 5.52 8.00
N HIS A 147 14.63 5.71 7.63
CA HIS A 147 13.58 4.70 7.71
C HIS A 147 13.14 4.24 6.32
N ALA A 148 12.83 2.95 6.17
CA ALA A 148 12.19 2.44 4.98
C ALA A 148 10.81 3.10 4.79
N THR A 149 10.50 3.54 3.58
CA THR A 149 9.24 4.21 3.21
C THR A 149 8.53 3.55 2.05
N ALA A 150 9.20 2.67 1.32
CA ALA A 150 8.60 1.74 0.38
C ALA A 150 9.36 0.41 0.42
N VAL A 151 8.63 -0.69 0.31
CA VAL A 151 9.17 -2.05 0.38
C VAL A 151 8.48 -2.95 -0.65
N ARG A 152 9.19 -4.04 -1.01
CA ARG A 152 8.66 -5.13 -1.84
C ARG A 152 8.95 -6.47 -1.18
N GLN A 153 7.97 -7.37 -1.21
CA GLN A 153 8.14 -8.77 -0.83
C GLN A 153 7.33 -9.65 -1.79
N GLY A 154 8.04 -10.46 -2.59
CA GLY A 154 7.39 -11.22 -3.64
C GLY A 154 6.56 -10.31 -4.57
N ALA A 155 5.27 -10.60 -4.71
CA ALA A 155 4.34 -9.82 -5.52
C ALA A 155 3.72 -8.59 -4.79
N ILE A 156 4.08 -8.36 -3.52
CA ILE A 156 3.55 -7.23 -2.74
C ILE A 156 4.49 -6.04 -2.82
N THR A 157 3.98 -4.88 -3.21
CA THR A 157 4.67 -3.58 -3.13
C THR A 157 3.87 -2.65 -2.22
N ALA A 158 4.51 -2.10 -1.18
CA ALA A 158 3.83 -1.26 -0.20
C ALA A 158 4.61 0.00 0.13
N LEU A 159 3.91 1.14 0.18
CA LEU A 159 4.46 2.47 0.38
C LEU A 159 3.83 3.15 1.59
N ALA A 160 4.63 3.85 2.38
CA ALA A 160 4.15 4.70 3.48
C ALA A 160 3.59 6.05 2.98
N TRP A 161 3.86 6.44 1.76
CA TRP A 161 3.49 7.69 1.12
C TRP A 161 2.52 7.49 -0.05
N HIS A 162 2.05 8.59 -0.64
CA HIS A 162 0.96 8.65 -1.61
C HIS A 162 1.49 9.08 -2.99
N PRO A 163 1.92 8.14 -3.87
CA PRO A 163 2.33 8.48 -5.24
C PRO A 163 1.17 9.02 -6.07
N GLU A 164 -0.06 8.61 -5.77
CA GLU A 164 -1.29 9.01 -6.46
C GLU A 164 -1.61 10.52 -6.33
N LEU A 165 -0.96 11.22 -5.41
CA LEU A 165 -1.13 12.66 -5.23
C LEU A 165 -0.13 13.49 -6.05
N THR A 166 0.59 12.85 -6.95
CA THR A 166 1.54 13.48 -7.86
C THR A 166 1.21 13.13 -9.31
N ALA A 167 1.74 13.88 -10.26
CA ALA A 167 1.61 13.55 -11.69
C ALA A 167 2.62 12.48 -12.16
N ASP A 168 3.47 11.99 -11.26
CA ASP A 168 4.53 11.03 -11.59
C ASP A 168 4.01 9.60 -11.59
N THR A 169 3.90 8.99 -12.76
CA THR A 169 3.40 7.61 -12.93
C THR A 169 4.48 6.54 -12.85
N ARG A 170 5.75 6.90 -12.66
CA ARG A 170 6.87 5.94 -12.73
C ARG A 170 6.77 4.80 -11.72
N VAL A 171 6.28 5.06 -10.50
CA VAL A 171 6.08 4.04 -9.45
C VAL A 171 5.00 3.05 -9.84
N PHE A 172 3.92 3.52 -10.44
CA PHE A 172 2.82 2.66 -10.93
C PHE A 172 3.29 1.78 -12.10
N ARG A 173 4.06 2.36 -13.04
CA ARG A 173 4.65 1.60 -14.16
C ARG A 173 5.68 0.58 -13.68
N ASP A 174 6.47 0.90 -12.66
CA ASP A 174 7.39 -0.05 -12.03
C ASP A 174 6.62 -1.24 -11.44
N PHE A 175 5.52 -0.98 -10.71
CA PHE A 175 4.68 -2.06 -10.20
C PHE A 175 4.08 -2.91 -11.34
N LEU A 176 3.48 -2.27 -12.37
CA LEU A 176 2.88 -2.97 -13.51
C LEU A 176 3.90 -3.81 -14.31
N ALA A 177 5.16 -3.43 -14.31
CA ALA A 177 6.23 -4.20 -14.97
C ALA A 177 6.65 -5.46 -14.19
N HIS A 178 6.15 -5.64 -12.96
CA HIS A 178 6.46 -6.78 -12.08
C HIS A 178 5.27 -7.73 -11.87
N ILE A 179 4.17 -7.56 -12.61
CA ILE A 179 2.99 -8.44 -12.57
C ILE A 179 2.90 -9.35 -13.79
#